data_93699fc2a2544ec1780581ef568b7ba9
#
_entry.id   93699fc2a2544ec1780581ef568b7ba9
#
_cell.length_a   1.000
_cell.length_b   1.000
_cell.length_c   1.000
_cell.angle_alpha   90.00
_cell.angle_beta   90.00
_cell.angle_gamma   90.00
#
_symmetry.space_group_name_H-M   'P 1'
#
loop_
_entity.id
_entity.type
_entity.pdbx_description
1 polymer ?
#
loop_
_entity_poly.entity_id
_entity_poly.type
_entity_poly.pdbx_seq_one_letter_code
_entity_poly.pdbx_strand_id
1 'polypeptide(L)'
;MNYSSGGGDNGDIVPFVKYDARAGRFFRNDRSESNGAYSNNAVDITSNFKAVMDLENLEVGYLLFAAGAAPQFLLVKLGDPMPQKPADAKWKQGVRVMMKLHQSCGGDVRETSSNAAAFLKGFDELHSLYEAGKAANPGKLPIVVLKTTVPITSGSGDKKSTNYQPVFEITGWAPRPKDLVHVAKGS
;
A
#
# COMPACT_ATOMS: atom_id res chain seq x y z
N MET A 1 39.10 9.57 13.25
CA MET A 1 38.11 8.50 13.17
C MET A 1 36.95 8.98 12.31
N ASN A 2 36.97 8.56 11.08
CA ASN A 2 35.82 8.82 10.22
C ASN A 2 34.76 7.79 10.57
N TYR A 3 33.79 8.21 11.35
CA TYR A 3 32.48 7.60 11.28
C TYR A 3 31.93 7.95 9.90
N SER A 4 32.18 7.11 8.94
CA SER A 4 31.34 6.94 7.82
C SER A 4 29.98 6.57 8.42
N SER A 5 29.17 7.57 8.71
CA SER A 5 27.75 7.37 8.79
C SER A 5 27.38 6.73 7.48
N GLY A 6 27.14 5.44 7.51
CA GLY A 6 26.47 4.77 6.43
C GLY A 6 25.19 5.57 6.22
N GLY A 7 25.23 6.47 5.26
CA GLY A 7 24.05 7.07 4.73
C GLY A 7 23.26 5.90 4.21
N GLY A 8 22.29 5.45 5.00
CA GLY A 8 21.24 4.62 4.48
C GLY A 8 20.76 5.38 3.27
N ASP A 9 20.86 4.75 2.14
CA ASP A 9 20.39 5.30 0.89
C ASP A 9 18.91 5.68 1.07
N ASN A 10 18.67 6.95 1.39
CA ASN A 10 17.32 7.50 1.51
C ASN A 10 16.59 7.47 0.17
N GLY A 11 17.27 7.05 -0.90
CA GLY A 11 16.69 6.94 -2.23
C GLY A 11 15.65 5.86 -2.38
N ASP A 12 15.67 4.84 -1.52
CA ASP A 12 14.75 3.70 -1.60
C ASP A 12 13.54 3.81 -0.68
N ILE A 13 13.44 4.88 0.13
CA ILE A 13 12.31 5.06 1.02
C ILE A 13 11.23 5.86 0.29
N VAL A 14 10.24 5.15 -0.22
CA VAL A 14 9.05 5.78 -0.80
C VAL A 14 8.09 6.15 0.34
N PRO A 15 7.61 7.40 0.41
CA PRO A 15 6.57 7.75 1.37
C PRO A 15 5.35 6.84 1.20
N PHE A 16 4.64 6.57 2.27
CA PHE A 16 3.57 5.58 2.22
C PHE A 16 2.20 6.18 2.55
N VAL A 17 1.18 5.45 2.10
CA VAL A 17 -0.22 5.59 2.49
C VAL A 17 -0.59 4.31 3.24
N LYS A 18 -1.18 4.45 4.41
CA LYS A 18 -1.60 3.32 5.23
C LYS A 18 -3.12 3.20 5.24
N TYR A 19 -3.60 1.99 4.98
CA TYR A 19 -5.00 1.65 5.25
C TYR A 19 -5.10 1.02 6.63
N ASP A 20 -5.86 1.66 7.50
CA ASP A 20 -6.18 1.13 8.82
C ASP A 20 -7.48 0.33 8.71
N ALA A 21 -7.38 -0.99 8.73
CA ALA A 21 -8.53 -1.86 8.56
C ALA A 21 -9.49 -1.81 9.75
N ARG A 22 -9.02 -1.48 10.94
CA ARG A 22 -9.88 -1.35 12.13
C ARG A 22 -10.73 -0.09 12.08
N ALA A 23 -10.19 0.98 11.52
CA ALA A 23 -10.89 2.25 11.37
C ALA A 23 -11.63 2.38 10.04
N GLY A 24 -11.25 1.59 9.03
CA GLY A 24 -11.75 1.74 7.67
C GLY A 24 -11.31 3.03 7.02
N ARG A 25 -10.06 3.46 7.24
CA ARG A 25 -9.57 4.76 6.79
C ARG A 25 -8.19 4.68 6.18
N PHE A 26 -7.97 5.53 5.19
CA PHE A 26 -6.66 5.78 4.61
C PHE A 26 -5.99 6.98 5.24
N PHE A 27 -4.72 6.81 5.59
CA PHE A 27 -3.88 7.88 6.13
C PHE A 27 -2.65 8.07 5.27
N ARG A 28 -2.33 9.32 5.00
CA ARG A 28 -1.06 9.73 4.46
C ARG A 28 -0.16 10.11 5.64
N ASN A 29 1.01 9.50 5.73
CA ASN A 29 1.94 9.82 6.80
C ASN A 29 2.98 10.82 6.30
N ASP A 30 2.87 12.06 6.75
CA ASP A 30 3.79 13.13 6.41
C ASP A 30 4.83 13.29 7.50
N ARG A 31 6.09 13.26 7.10
CA ARG A 31 7.21 13.49 8.00
C ARG A 31 7.59 14.97 7.93
N SER A 32 7.66 15.62 9.08
CA SER A 32 8.16 16.98 9.18
C SER A 32 9.35 17.05 10.13
N GLU A 33 10.24 17.98 9.86
CA GLU A 33 11.39 18.27 10.72
C GLU A 33 11.26 19.69 11.25
N SER A 34 11.41 19.84 12.57
CA SER A 34 11.44 21.13 13.24
C SER A 34 12.51 21.08 14.34
N ASN A 35 13.46 22.02 14.28
CA ASN A 35 14.54 22.14 15.26
C ASN A 35 15.34 20.83 15.46
N GLY A 36 15.60 20.09 14.39
CA GLY A 36 16.32 18.81 14.44
C GLY A 36 15.48 17.63 14.94
N ALA A 37 14.23 17.85 15.31
CA ALA A 37 13.32 16.79 15.71
C ALA A 37 12.38 16.42 14.55
N TYR A 38 12.20 15.12 14.33
CA TYR A 38 11.26 14.60 13.34
C TYR A 38 9.92 14.31 13.98
N SER A 39 8.84 14.71 13.32
CA SER A 39 7.49 14.35 13.69
C SER A 39 6.78 13.71 12.51
N ASN A 40 5.98 12.71 12.80
CA ASN A 40 5.12 12.05 11.80
C ASN A 40 3.69 12.56 12.01
N ASN A 41 3.08 13.01 10.92
CA ASN A 41 1.72 13.51 10.93
C ASN A 41 0.85 12.66 10.02
N ALA A 42 -0.12 11.95 10.61
CA ALA A 42 -1.07 11.14 9.87
C ALA A 42 -2.24 12.02 9.42
N VAL A 43 -2.39 12.15 8.12
CA VAL A 43 -3.49 12.92 7.51
C VAL A 43 -4.51 11.94 6.94
N ASP A 44 -5.76 12.04 7.39
CA ASP A 44 -6.85 11.22 6.89
C ASP A 44 -7.24 11.68 5.47
N ILE A 45 -7.07 10.79 4.51
CA ILE A 45 -7.42 11.04 3.11
C ILE A 45 -8.56 10.14 2.63
N THR A 46 -9.30 9.54 3.53
CA THR A 46 -10.35 8.55 3.20
C THR A 46 -11.42 9.13 2.28
N SER A 47 -11.90 10.34 2.57
CA SER A 47 -13.01 10.94 1.82
C SER A 47 -12.62 11.43 0.42
N ASN A 48 -11.34 11.62 0.17
CA ASN A 48 -10.83 12.15 -1.11
C ASN A 48 -9.78 11.26 -1.75
N PHE A 49 -9.65 10.01 -1.29
CA PHE A 49 -8.68 9.07 -1.85
C PHE A 49 -8.95 8.84 -3.34
N LYS A 50 -7.97 9.18 -4.13
CA LYS A 50 -7.93 8.96 -5.57
C LYS A 50 -6.49 8.85 -6.02
N ALA A 51 -6.18 7.83 -6.79
CA ALA A 51 -4.81 7.60 -7.23
C ALA A 51 -4.76 6.83 -8.54
N VAL A 52 -3.71 7.07 -9.32
CA VAL A 52 -3.32 6.17 -10.40
C VAL A 52 -2.48 5.07 -9.75
N MET A 53 -2.97 3.85 -9.77
CA MET A 53 -2.28 2.71 -9.15
C MET A 53 -1.48 1.91 -10.16
N ASP A 54 -0.24 1.60 -9.78
CA ASP A 54 0.65 0.79 -10.60
C ASP A 54 0.40 -0.71 -10.40
N LEU A 55 -0.78 -1.15 -10.81
CA LEU A 55 -1.14 -2.57 -10.74
C LEU A 55 -0.37 -3.44 -11.74
N GLU A 56 0.25 -2.81 -12.73
CA GLU A 56 1.15 -3.49 -13.66
C GLU A 56 2.40 -4.05 -12.96
N ASN A 57 2.88 -3.35 -11.94
CA ASN A 57 4.05 -3.73 -11.16
C ASN A 57 3.70 -4.12 -9.72
N LEU A 58 2.54 -4.72 -9.53
CA LEU A 58 2.11 -5.21 -8.22
C LEU A 58 3.12 -6.22 -7.67
N GLU A 59 3.52 -6.03 -6.43
CA GLU A 59 4.39 -6.95 -5.71
C GLU A 59 3.58 -7.75 -4.70
N VAL A 60 3.87 -9.03 -4.61
CA VAL A 60 3.22 -9.99 -3.72
C VAL A 60 4.26 -10.80 -2.96
N GLY A 61 3.91 -11.31 -1.81
CA GLY A 61 4.79 -12.14 -1.01
C GLY A 61 4.42 -12.14 0.46
N TYR A 62 5.41 -11.92 1.33
CA TYR A 62 5.22 -11.95 2.78
C TYR A 62 5.73 -10.66 3.39
N LEU A 63 4.99 -10.18 4.37
CA LEU A 63 5.30 -8.96 5.10
C LEU A 63 5.30 -9.24 6.59
N LEU A 64 6.23 -8.61 7.30
CA LEU A 64 6.31 -8.64 8.75
C LEU A 64 6.22 -7.21 9.27
N PHE A 65 5.16 -6.95 10.02
CA PHE A 65 5.00 -5.71 10.77
C PHE A 65 5.05 -6.02 12.26
N ALA A 66 6.07 -5.51 12.93
CA ALA A 66 6.24 -5.68 14.36
C ALA A 66 6.33 -4.30 15.04
N ALA A 67 5.70 -4.18 16.20
CA ALA A 67 5.75 -2.95 16.97
C ALA A 67 7.20 -2.60 17.34
N GLY A 68 7.58 -1.33 17.13
CA GLY A 68 8.92 -0.84 17.46
C GLY A 68 10.03 -1.25 16.51
N ALA A 69 9.70 -1.88 15.39
CA ALA A 69 10.67 -2.29 14.38
C ALA A 69 10.24 -1.82 12.98
N ALA A 70 11.22 -1.62 12.10
CA ALA A 70 10.93 -1.33 10.71
C ALA A 70 10.24 -2.52 10.05
N PRO A 71 9.27 -2.29 9.15
CA PRO A 71 8.64 -3.37 8.40
C PRO A 71 9.66 -4.16 7.59
N GLN A 72 9.44 -5.46 7.47
CA GLN A 72 10.25 -6.34 6.64
C GLN A 72 9.42 -6.91 5.50
N PHE A 73 10.04 -7.06 4.34
CA PHE A 73 9.37 -7.46 3.11
C PHE A 73 10.12 -8.58 2.43
N LEU A 74 9.37 -9.54 1.93
CA LEU A 74 9.88 -10.60 1.08
C LEU A 74 8.93 -10.70 -0.11
N LEU A 75 9.18 -9.89 -1.12
CA LEU A 75 8.26 -9.62 -2.22
C LEU A 75 8.85 -9.97 -3.58
N VAL A 76 8.00 -10.41 -4.48
CA VAL A 76 8.29 -10.60 -5.89
C VAL A 76 7.21 -9.93 -6.71
N LYS A 77 7.48 -9.66 -7.98
CA LYS A 77 6.47 -9.17 -8.90
C LYS A 77 5.39 -10.25 -9.08
N LEU A 78 4.13 -9.82 -9.16
CA LEU A 78 3.03 -10.75 -9.42
C LEU A 78 3.28 -11.53 -10.72
N GLY A 79 3.17 -12.85 -10.66
CA GLY A 79 3.48 -13.76 -11.75
C GLY A 79 4.83 -14.45 -11.63
N ASP A 80 5.75 -13.92 -10.84
CA ASP A 80 7.00 -14.59 -10.53
C ASP A 80 6.78 -15.66 -9.45
N PRO A 81 7.69 -16.64 -9.33
CA PRO A 81 7.57 -17.66 -8.30
C PRO A 81 7.54 -17.04 -6.90
N MET A 82 6.55 -17.43 -6.11
CA MET A 82 6.43 -16.96 -4.72
C MET A 82 7.64 -17.38 -3.90
N PRO A 83 8.17 -16.49 -3.05
CA PRO A 83 9.23 -16.87 -2.14
C PRO A 83 8.72 -17.86 -1.09
N GLN A 84 9.64 -18.60 -0.48
CA GLN A 84 9.31 -19.49 0.62
C GLN A 84 8.87 -18.66 1.83
N LYS A 85 7.74 -19.05 2.42
CA LYS A 85 7.27 -18.38 3.63
C LYS A 85 8.27 -18.61 4.77
N PRO A 86 8.75 -17.55 5.43
CA PRO A 86 9.57 -17.69 6.63
C PRO A 86 8.83 -18.45 7.74
N ALA A 87 9.60 -19.14 8.58
CA ALA A 87 9.05 -20.01 9.63
C ALA A 87 8.33 -19.26 10.74
N ASP A 88 8.68 -17.98 10.98
CA ASP A 88 8.01 -17.17 11.99
C ASP A 88 6.59 -16.86 11.56
N ALA A 89 5.62 -17.20 12.40
CA ALA A 89 4.20 -17.01 12.15
C ALA A 89 3.78 -15.54 12.01
N LYS A 90 4.60 -14.60 12.41
CA LYS A 90 4.36 -13.15 12.24
C LYS A 90 4.45 -12.72 10.79
N TRP A 91 5.16 -13.46 9.95
CA TRP A 91 5.16 -13.22 8.52
C TRP A 91 3.80 -13.64 7.93
N LYS A 92 3.15 -12.71 7.27
CA LYS A 92 1.85 -12.94 6.63
C LYS A 92 1.91 -12.57 5.17
N GLN A 93 1.15 -13.28 4.37
CA GLN A 93 1.01 -12.96 2.96
C GLN A 93 0.43 -11.56 2.79
N GLY A 94 0.97 -10.83 1.83
CA GLY A 94 0.54 -9.47 1.57
C GLY A 94 0.95 -8.95 0.22
N VAL A 95 0.67 -7.67 0.02
CA VAL A 95 0.91 -6.96 -1.24
C VAL A 95 1.59 -5.62 -0.99
N ARG A 96 2.24 -5.12 -2.03
CA ARG A 96 2.75 -3.76 -2.10
C ARG A 96 2.43 -3.19 -3.48
N VAL A 97 1.93 -1.97 -3.52
CA VAL A 97 1.63 -1.26 -4.76
C VAL A 97 2.07 0.20 -4.65
N MET A 98 2.66 0.72 -5.71
CA MET A 98 2.97 2.13 -5.84
C MET A 98 1.81 2.87 -6.52
N MET A 99 1.66 4.15 -6.22
CA MET A 99 0.59 4.96 -6.75
C MET A 99 0.99 6.42 -6.84
N LYS A 100 0.37 7.13 -7.78
CA LYS A 100 0.40 8.59 -7.86
C LYS A 100 -0.90 9.12 -7.29
N LEU A 101 -0.83 9.78 -6.13
CA LEU A 101 -2.00 10.38 -5.52
C LEU A 101 -2.52 11.54 -6.38
N HIS A 102 -3.84 11.67 -6.44
CA HIS A 102 -4.47 12.84 -7.04
C HIS A 102 -4.17 14.10 -6.21
N GLN A 103 -4.20 15.25 -6.85
CA GLN A 103 -3.98 16.55 -6.20
C GLN A 103 -4.80 16.75 -4.94
N SER A 104 -6.05 16.25 -4.93
CA SER A 104 -6.97 16.37 -3.79
C SER A 104 -6.48 15.67 -2.53
N CYS A 105 -5.56 14.73 -2.63
CA CYS A 105 -5.02 13.98 -1.49
C CYS A 105 -3.48 13.98 -1.43
N GLY A 106 -2.84 14.95 -2.08
CA GLY A 106 -1.42 15.20 -1.93
C GLY A 106 -0.62 15.32 -3.22
N GLY A 107 -1.00 14.64 -4.29
CA GLY A 107 -0.40 14.79 -5.62
C GLY A 107 0.97 14.16 -5.80
N ASP A 108 1.49 13.43 -4.84
CA ASP A 108 2.82 12.81 -4.88
C ASP A 108 2.76 11.30 -5.10
N VAL A 109 3.93 10.70 -5.36
CA VAL A 109 4.07 9.25 -5.48
C VAL A 109 4.19 8.65 -4.09
N ARG A 110 3.39 7.64 -3.83
CA ARG A 110 3.34 6.91 -2.56
C ARG A 110 3.31 5.41 -2.81
N GLU A 111 3.60 4.64 -1.76
CA GLU A 111 3.35 3.21 -1.76
C GLU A 111 2.34 2.85 -0.68
N THR A 112 1.62 1.75 -0.88
CA THR A 112 0.86 1.11 0.19
C THR A 112 1.21 -0.36 0.22
N SER A 113 1.34 -0.89 1.42
CA SER A 113 1.56 -2.31 1.65
C SER A 113 0.68 -2.77 2.79
N SER A 114 0.18 -3.99 2.70
CA SER A 114 -0.68 -4.55 3.72
C SER A 114 -0.64 -6.07 3.72
N ASN A 115 -0.76 -6.64 4.90
CA ASN A 115 -1.03 -8.05 5.12
C ASN A 115 -2.35 -8.26 5.89
N ALA A 116 -3.17 -7.22 6.02
CA ALA A 116 -4.46 -7.30 6.68
C ALA A 116 -5.49 -8.00 5.79
N ALA A 117 -6.15 -9.03 6.31
CA ALA A 117 -7.08 -9.84 5.53
C ALA A 117 -8.21 -9.02 4.89
N ALA A 118 -8.78 -8.06 5.61
CA ALA A 118 -9.84 -7.21 5.08
C ALA A 118 -9.35 -6.34 3.91
N PHE A 119 -8.15 -5.78 4.02
CA PHE A 119 -7.56 -5.02 2.93
C PHE A 119 -7.31 -5.91 1.71
N LEU A 120 -6.70 -7.07 1.90
CA LEU A 120 -6.36 -7.99 0.81
C LEU A 120 -7.59 -8.46 0.06
N LYS A 121 -8.71 -8.67 0.74
CA LYS A 121 -9.96 -9.05 0.08
C LYS A 121 -10.47 -7.94 -0.84
N GLY A 122 -10.50 -6.70 -0.36
CA GLY A 122 -10.90 -5.56 -1.19
C GLY A 122 -9.93 -5.28 -2.32
N PHE A 123 -8.65 -5.48 -2.06
CA PHE A 123 -7.60 -5.30 -3.07
C PHE A 123 -7.67 -6.38 -4.17
N ASP A 124 -7.99 -7.62 -3.80
CA ASP A 124 -8.18 -8.71 -4.75
C ASP A 124 -9.36 -8.42 -5.70
N GLU A 125 -10.44 -7.89 -5.17
CA GLU A 125 -11.58 -7.46 -5.98
C GLU A 125 -11.18 -6.33 -6.95
N LEU A 126 -10.39 -5.35 -6.47
CA LEU A 126 -9.85 -4.29 -7.33
C LEU A 126 -8.97 -4.87 -8.44
N HIS A 127 -8.11 -5.81 -8.10
CA HIS A 127 -7.23 -6.43 -9.09
C HIS A 127 -8.04 -7.17 -10.17
N SER A 128 -9.14 -7.80 -9.82
CA SER A 128 -10.05 -8.43 -10.78
C SER A 128 -10.68 -7.40 -11.73
N LEU A 129 -11.06 -6.22 -11.23
CA LEU A 129 -11.55 -5.13 -12.07
C LEU A 129 -10.47 -4.63 -13.03
N TYR A 130 -9.24 -4.51 -12.54
CA TYR A 130 -8.09 -4.14 -13.37
C TYR A 130 -7.85 -5.14 -14.50
N GLU A 131 -7.81 -6.43 -14.16
CA GLU A 131 -7.61 -7.50 -15.16
C GLU A 131 -8.72 -7.49 -16.22
N ALA A 132 -9.95 -7.24 -15.82
CA ALA A 132 -11.08 -7.18 -16.76
C ALA A 132 -11.01 -5.96 -17.69
N GLY A 133 -10.42 -4.85 -17.26
CA GLY A 133 -10.41 -3.59 -18.01
C GLY A 133 -9.11 -3.29 -18.76
N LYS A 134 -8.01 -3.94 -18.43
CA LYS A 134 -6.69 -3.56 -18.98
C LYS A 134 -6.55 -3.78 -20.48
N ALA A 135 -7.21 -4.80 -21.04
CA ALA A 135 -7.13 -5.09 -22.46
C ALA A 135 -7.76 -4.00 -23.33
N ALA A 136 -8.82 -3.35 -22.83
CA ALA A 136 -9.47 -2.23 -23.50
C ALA A 136 -8.72 -0.89 -23.29
N ASN A 137 -7.72 -0.87 -22.41
CA ASN A 137 -6.96 0.33 -22.05
C ASN A 137 -5.45 0.08 -22.11
N PRO A 138 -4.92 -0.30 -23.28
CA PRO A 138 -3.52 -0.67 -23.42
C PRO A 138 -2.61 0.52 -23.07
N GLY A 139 -1.54 0.24 -22.33
CA GLY A 139 -0.57 1.25 -21.92
C GLY A 139 -1.05 2.23 -20.85
N LYS A 140 -2.23 1.99 -20.26
CA LYS A 140 -2.81 2.85 -19.22
C LYS A 140 -2.90 2.14 -17.89
N LEU A 141 -2.95 2.94 -16.84
CA LEU A 141 -3.14 2.49 -15.46
C LEU A 141 -4.51 2.92 -14.94
N PRO A 142 -5.11 2.17 -14.01
CA PRO A 142 -6.42 2.51 -13.49
C PRO A 142 -6.36 3.72 -12.54
N ILE A 143 -7.37 4.57 -12.65
CA ILE A 143 -7.66 5.61 -11.67
C ILE A 143 -8.60 5.00 -10.65
N VAL A 144 -8.12 4.90 -9.40
CA VAL A 144 -8.79 4.18 -8.33
C VAL A 144 -9.27 5.15 -7.27
N VAL A 145 -10.52 4.99 -6.85
CA VAL A 145 -11.10 5.70 -5.71
C VAL A 145 -11.58 4.69 -4.66
N LEU A 146 -11.67 5.12 -3.42
CA LEU A 146 -12.35 4.37 -2.38
C LEU A 146 -13.84 4.71 -2.42
N LYS A 147 -14.64 3.75 -2.86
CA LYS A 147 -16.10 3.94 -2.95
C LYS A 147 -16.76 3.92 -1.58
N THR A 148 -16.43 2.92 -0.79
CA THR A 148 -16.95 2.71 0.56
C THR A 148 -16.09 1.68 1.30
N THR A 149 -16.46 1.41 2.54
CA THR A 149 -15.91 0.28 3.31
C THR A 149 -17.06 -0.58 3.83
N VAL A 150 -16.81 -1.87 3.98
CA VAL A 150 -17.79 -2.83 4.46
C VAL A 150 -17.27 -3.48 5.75
N PRO A 151 -18.04 -3.43 6.85
CA PRO A 151 -17.60 -4.08 8.07
C PRO A 151 -17.64 -5.60 7.94
N ILE A 152 -16.57 -6.25 8.40
CA ILE A 152 -16.46 -7.69 8.47
C ILE A 152 -16.16 -8.03 9.92
N THR A 153 -17.05 -8.79 10.55
CA THR A 153 -16.86 -9.27 11.91
C THR A 153 -16.35 -10.70 11.89
N SER A 154 -15.27 -10.94 12.60
CA SER A 154 -14.68 -12.27 12.76
C SER A 154 -14.53 -12.63 14.24
N GLY A 155 -14.44 -13.91 14.53
CA GLY A 155 -14.37 -14.41 15.91
C GLY A 155 -15.74 -14.62 16.54
N SER A 156 -15.74 -15.05 17.80
CA SER A 156 -16.95 -15.32 18.57
C SER A 156 -16.79 -14.87 20.02
N GLY A 157 -17.89 -14.49 20.67
CA GLY A 157 -17.90 -14.04 22.06
C GLY A 157 -17.03 -12.81 22.27
N ASP A 158 -16.19 -12.81 23.30
CA ASP A 158 -15.29 -11.70 23.63
C ASP A 158 -14.14 -11.52 22.64
N LYS A 159 -13.97 -12.46 21.71
CA LYS A 159 -12.94 -12.43 20.67
C LYS A 159 -13.44 -11.89 19.34
N LYS A 160 -14.64 -11.33 19.30
CA LYS A 160 -15.16 -10.67 18.10
C LYS A 160 -14.35 -9.43 17.80
N SER A 161 -13.95 -9.29 16.55
CA SER A 161 -13.33 -8.07 16.03
C SER A 161 -14.00 -7.67 14.73
N THR A 162 -14.14 -6.38 14.53
CA THR A 162 -14.65 -5.83 13.28
C THR A 162 -13.52 -5.14 12.55
N ASN A 163 -13.33 -5.51 11.29
CA ASN A 163 -12.45 -4.84 10.36
C ASN A 163 -13.25 -4.37 9.16
N TYR A 164 -12.77 -3.37 8.47
CA TYR A 164 -13.46 -2.78 7.33
C TYR A 164 -12.75 -3.14 6.05
N GLN A 165 -13.46 -3.84 5.16
CA GLN A 165 -12.96 -4.13 3.83
C GLN A 165 -13.11 -2.89 2.95
N PRO A 166 -12.04 -2.40 2.31
CA PRO A 166 -12.18 -1.33 1.34
C PRO A 166 -12.89 -1.84 0.09
N VAL A 167 -13.78 -1.02 -0.44
CA VAL A 167 -14.42 -1.27 -1.74
C VAL A 167 -13.91 -0.19 -2.69
N PHE A 168 -13.07 -0.61 -3.62
CA PHE A 168 -12.48 0.27 -4.61
C PHE A 168 -13.32 0.32 -5.89
N GLU A 169 -13.19 1.41 -6.61
CA GLU A 169 -13.80 1.60 -7.91
C GLU A 169 -12.76 2.15 -8.88
N ILE A 170 -12.75 1.66 -10.10
CA ILE A 170 -11.96 2.22 -11.18
C ILE A 170 -12.85 3.22 -11.91
N THR A 171 -12.51 4.51 -11.82
CA THR A 171 -13.30 5.60 -12.42
C THR A 171 -12.79 5.99 -13.80
N GLY A 172 -11.64 5.51 -14.20
CA GLY A 172 -11.05 5.81 -15.49
C GLY A 172 -9.67 5.17 -15.63
N TRP A 173 -9.02 5.49 -16.72
CA TRP A 173 -7.70 4.99 -17.06
C TRP A 173 -6.84 6.15 -17.55
N ALA A 174 -5.58 6.19 -17.16
CA ALA A 174 -4.66 7.25 -17.50
C ALA A 174 -3.33 6.69 -17.96
N PRO A 175 -2.62 7.41 -18.83
CA PRO A 175 -1.22 7.06 -19.12
C PRO A 175 -0.41 7.05 -17.82
N ARG A 176 0.63 6.23 -17.76
CA ARG A 176 1.54 6.21 -16.61
C ARG A 176 2.08 7.61 -16.36
N PRO A 177 1.88 8.18 -15.15
CA PRO A 177 2.55 9.42 -14.78
C PRO A 177 4.07 9.28 -14.88
N LYS A 178 4.76 10.32 -15.33
CA LYS A 178 6.21 10.27 -15.56
C LYS A 178 7.01 10.00 -14.28
N ASP A 179 6.52 10.45 -13.16
CA ASP A 179 7.14 10.26 -11.84
C ASP A 179 6.72 8.96 -11.14
N LEU A 180 5.76 8.22 -11.71
CA LEU A 180 5.37 6.90 -11.18
C LEU A 180 6.29 5.83 -11.77
N VAL A 181 7.47 5.73 -11.20
CA VAL A 181 8.47 4.73 -11.56
C VAL A 181 8.48 3.65 -10.49
N HIS A 182 8.38 2.39 -10.91
CA HIS A 182 8.40 1.28 -9.98
C HIS A 182 9.78 1.15 -9.33
N VAL A 183 9.78 1.17 -8.01
CA VAL A 183 10.97 0.89 -7.20
C VAL A 183 10.68 -0.39 -6.42
N ALA A 184 11.36 -1.47 -6.79
CA ALA A 184 11.20 -2.75 -6.11
C ALA A 184 11.65 -2.63 -4.65
N LYS A 185 10.92 -3.28 -3.74
CA LYS A 185 11.33 -3.35 -2.35
C LYS A 185 12.47 -4.36 -2.26
N GLY A 186 13.65 -3.90 -1.88
CA GLY A 186 14.83 -4.74 -1.75
C GLY A 186 14.61 -5.91 -0.81
N SER A 187 15.09 -7.06 -1.23
CA SER A 187 15.12 -8.27 -0.40
C SER A 187 16.25 -8.17 0.61
#